data_7572ee547dc5c4d0053f2880ceb27f55
#
_entry.id   7572ee547dc5c4d0053f2880ceb27f55
#
_cell.length_a   1.000
_cell.length_b   1.000
_cell.length_c   1.000
_cell.angle_alpha   90.00
_cell.angle_beta   90.00
_cell.angle_gamma   90.00
#
_symmetry.space_group_name_H-M   'P 1'
#
loop_
_entity.id
_entity.type
_entity.pdbx_description
1 polymer ?
#
loop_
_entity_poly.entity_id
_entity_poly.type
_entity_poly.pdbx_seq_one_letter_code
_entity_poly.pdbx_strand_id
1 'polypeptide(L)'
;MEKKMIKQMMMALLLAFPLLTNAQETTISGPLANEPAKLGTKKIVDSSIMECIYNYRVIDHSLGDMREYHAILELGDSISKYESYGSYRLDSVLVGKQEMTLGEFFKLHNMYSPDFKEFLLENINANKLSYYGRVSIDNYMYQEEVPHIDWALSDSTKEICGYLCHQATATFRGRNWIAWYCDIPKCVGPWKLNGLPGLILAAETEDKEHTFSAISVRKSSSPITVNDKEYFKTTREHFNQALADYKSNPAKSWKNSPLAPKDMNGKPMTIPKRKLFYSPLEKE
;
A
#
# COMPACT_ATOMS: atom_id res chain seq x y z
N MET A 1 19.08 -16.91 -29.34
CA MET A 1 17.61 -16.78 -29.47
C MET A 1 16.89 -17.35 -28.24
N GLU A 2 17.23 -18.52 -27.74
CA GLU A 2 16.60 -19.16 -26.56
C GLU A 2 16.63 -18.32 -25.27
N LYS A 3 17.78 -17.74 -24.92
CA LYS A 3 17.87 -16.90 -23.68
C LYS A 3 16.96 -15.66 -23.71
N LYS A 4 16.69 -15.11 -24.89
CA LYS A 4 15.80 -13.94 -25.03
C LYS A 4 14.32 -14.37 -24.98
N MET A 5 14.01 -15.54 -25.50
CA MET A 5 12.66 -16.16 -25.39
C MET A 5 12.33 -16.59 -23.99
N ILE A 6 13.27 -17.18 -23.26
CA ILE A 6 13.12 -17.58 -21.85
C ILE A 6 12.91 -16.32 -20.99
N LYS A 7 13.61 -15.22 -21.27
CA LYS A 7 13.45 -13.95 -20.54
C LYS A 7 12.10 -13.29 -20.81
N GLN A 8 11.56 -13.40 -22.02
CA GLN A 8 10.21 -12.91 -22.35
C GLN A 8 9.11 -13.81 -21.78
N MET A 9 9.28 -15.11 -21.77
CA MET A 9 8.39 -16.07 -21.12
C MET A 9 8.35 -15.89 -19.60
N MET A 10 9.50 -15.58 -18.98
CA MET A 10 9.59 -15.29 -17.54
C MET A 10 8.85 -14.02 -17.13
N MET A 11 8.97 -12.95 -17.93
CA MET A 11 8.24 -11.70 -17.65
C MET A 11 6.73 -11.90 -17.83
N ALA A 12 6.29 -12.76 -18.75
CA ALA A 12 4.89 -13.11 -18.95
C ALA A 12 4.32 -13.98 -17.80
N LEU A 13 5.09 -14.91 -17.26
CA LEU A 13 4.66 -15.76 -16.12
C LEU A 13 4.51 -14.96 -14.81
N LEU A 14 5.37 -13.97 -14.58
CA LEU A 14 5.30 -13.08 -13.41
C LEU A 14 4.12 -12.12 -13.45
N LEU A 15 3.52 -11.90 -14.62
CA LEU A 15 2.47 -10.91 -14.86
C LEU A 15 1.06 -11.54 -15.03
N ALA A 16 0.96 -12.84 -15.24
CA ALA A 16 -0.32 -13.54 -15.43
C ALA A 16 -1.03 -13.88 -14.10
N PHE A 17 -0.40 -13.63 -12.95
CA PHE A 17 -0.83 -14.14 -11.64
C PHE A 17 -1.79 -13.30 -10.78
N PRO A 18 -2.21 -12.06 -11.11
CA PRO A 18 -3.19 -11.38 -10.28
C PRO A 18 -4.65 -11.81 -10.52
N LEU A 19 -4.90 -12.86 -11.30
CA LEU A 19 -6.26 -13.26 -11.68
C LEU A 19 -6.84 -14.42 -10.85
N LEU A 20 -6.05 -15.03 -9.96
CA LEU A 20 -6.50 -16.13 -9.10
C LEU A 20 -6.64 -15.67 -7.65
N THR A 21 -7.86 -15.61 -7.19
CA THR A 21 -8.28 -15.30 -5.82
C THR A 21 -8.16 -16.52 -4.92
N ASN A 22 -6.96 -16.94 -4.70
CA ASN A 22 -6.46 -17.67 -3.54
C ASN A 22 -4.99 -17.30 -3.49
N ALA A 23 -4.45 -17.01 -2.32
CA ALA A 23 -3.03 -16.75 -2.14
C ALA A 23 -2.25 -18.01 -2.53
N GLN A 24 -2.10 -18.22 -3.84
CA GLN A 24 -1.24 -19.27 -4.36
C GLN A 24 0.18 -18.77 -4.18
N GLU A 25 0.91 -19.41 -3.30
CA GLU A 25 2.34 -19.16 -3.10
C GLU A 25 3.03 -19.24 -4.46
N THR A 26 3.64 -18.13 -4.88
CA THR A 26 4.42 -18.11 -6.11
C THR A 26 5.74 -18.79 -5.83
N THR A 27 5.84 -20.10 -6.08
CA THR A 27 7.09 -20.84 -5.96
C THR A 27 7.83 -20.82 -7.29
N ILE A 28 9.10 -20.43 -7.22
CA ILE A 28 10.03 -20.59 -8.35
C ILE A 28 10.88 -21.81 -8.04
N SER A 29 10.95 -22.75 -8.98
CA SER A 29 11.73 -23.99 -8.88
C SER A 29 12.62 -24.19 -10.11
N GLY A 30 13.55 -25.14 -10.00
CA GLY A 30 14.49 -25.44 -11.08
C GLY A 30 15.62 -24.43 -11.21
N PRO A 31 16.35 -24.41 -12.35
CA PRO A 31 17.53 -23.56 -12.56
C PRO A 31 17.26 -22.08 -12.31
N LEU A 32 16.04 -21.62 -12.58
CA LEU A 32 15.62 -20.23 -12.41
C LEU A 32 15.65 -19.78 -10.95
N ALA A 33 15.39 -20.66 -10.01
CA ALA A 33 15.41 -20.34 -8.57
C ALA A 33 16.82 -19.91 -8.11
N ASN A 34 17.87 -20.36 -8.81
CA ASN A 34 19.26 -20.04 -8.49
C ASN A 34 19.78 -18.76 -9.18
N GLU A 35 18.99 -18.16 -10.09
CA GLU A 35 19.39 -16.90 -10.71
C GLU A 35 19.42 -15.75 -9.69
N PRO A 36 20.35 -14.79 -9.85
CA PRO A 36 20.42 -13.64 -8.95
C PRO A 36 19.15 -12.80 -8.98
N ALA A 37 18.60 -12.47 -7.82
CA ALA A 37 17.53 -11.49 -7.69
C ALA A 37 18.10 -10.07 -7.78
N LYS A 38 17.48 -9.22 -8.60
CA LYS A 38 17.77 -7.79 -8.60
C LYS A 38 17.05 -7.13 -7.41
N LEU A 39 17.79 -6.92 -6.35
CA LEU A 39 17.30 -6.13 -5.21
C LEU A 39 17.28 -4.66 -5.63
N GLY A 40 16.14 -3.99 -5.43
CA GLY A 40 16.06 -2.55 -5.65
C GLY A 40 16.87 -1.79 -4.62
N THR A 41 17.45 -0.67 -5.01
CA THR A 41 18.12 0.26 -4.09
C THR A 41 17.10 1.02 -3.27
N LYS A 42 17.44 1.34 -2.02
CA LYS A 42 16.61 2.11 -1.11
C LYS A 42 17.34 3.36 -0.65
N LYS A 43 16.60 4.45 -0.56
CA LYS A 43 17.07 5.70 0.00
C LYS A 43 16.49 5.84 1.41
N ILE A 44 17.36 6.09 2.40
CA ILE A 44 16.93 6.49 3.75
C ILE A 44 16.49 7.96 3.68
N VAL A 45 15.29 8.26 4.15
CA VAL A 45 14.71 9.61 4.15
C VAL A 45 14.58 10.21 5.55
N ASP A 46 14.49 9.36 6.58
CA ASP A 46 14.49 9.74 8.00
C ASP A 46 14.77 8.49 8.87
N SER A 47 14.76 8.65 10.19
CA SER A 47 14.79 7.56 11.17
C SER A 47 13.51 7.57 12.00
N SER A 48 12.88 6.42 12.13
CA SER A 48 11.67 6.27 12.95
C SER A 48 12.02 6.41 14.42
N ILE A 49 11.25 7.20 15.16
CA ILE A 49 11.29 7.29 16.63
C ILE A 49 10.18 6.48 17.28
N MET A 50 9.13 6.23 16.52
CA MET A 50 7.94 5.47 16.95
C MET A 50 7.29 4.79 15.76
N GLU A 51 6.61 3.69 16.01
CA GLU A 51 5.81 2.94 15.03
C GLU A 51 4.44 2.62 15.59
N CYS A 52 3.41 2.77 14.75
CA CYS A 52 2.06 2.33 15.06
C CYS A 52 1.61 1.31 14.02
N ILE A 53 1.21 0.12 14.47
CA ILE A 53 0.69 -0.94 13.60
C ILE A 53 -0.82 -0.96 13.72
N TYR A 54 -1.50 -0.98 12.58
CA TYR A 54 -2.96 -0.99 12.49
C TYR A 54 -3.46 -2.29 11.85
N ASN A 55 -4.58 -2.80 12.37
CA ASN A 55 -5.47 -3.62 11.59
C ASN A 55 -6.35 -2.70 10.73
N TYR A 56 -6.32 -2.88 9.42
CA TYR A 56 -7.14 -2.13 8.46
C TYR A 56 -8.13 -3.07 7.79
N ARG A 57 -9.41 -2.90 8.13
CA ARG A 57 -10.52 -3.63 7.51
C ARG A 57 -11.20 -2.75 6.47
N VAL A 58 -11.48 -3.35 5.31
CA VAL A 58 -12.16 -2.68 4.20
C VAL A 58 -13.22 -3.60 3.57
N ILE A 59 -14.36 -3.03 3.23
CA ILE A 59 -15.50 -3.74 2.63
C ILE A 59 -15.73 -3.19 1.21
N ASP A 60 -15.83 -4.08 0.22
CA ASP A 60 -16.36 -3.76 -1.11
C ASP A 60 -17.80 -4.27 -1.20
N HIS A 61 -18.76 -3.39 -0.94
CA HIS A 61 -20.17 -3.73 -1.00
C HIS A 61 -20.62 -4.20 -2.39
N SER A 62 -19.93 -3.78 -3.45
CA SER A 62 -20.27 -4.15 -4.82
C SER A 62 -19.93 -5.61 -5.16
N LEU A 63 -18.97 -6.18 -4.42
CA LEU A 63 -18.58 -7.59 -4.53
C LEU A 63 -19.09 -8.42 -3.36
N GLY A 64 -19.60 -7.79 -2.29
CA GLY A 64 -19.91 -8.45 -1.04
C GLY A 64 -18.70 -9.07 -0.36
N ASP A 65 -17.50 -8.49 -0.58
CA ASP A 65 -16.22 -8.99 -0.09
C ASP A 65 -15.65 -8.06 0.97
N MET A 66 -14.98 -8.64 1.98
CA MET A 66 -14.30 -7.92 3.06
C MET A 66 -12.86 -8.40 3.13
N ARG A 67 -11.95 -7.46 3.37
CA ARG A 67 -10.53 -7.76 3.54
C ARG A 67 -9.99 -7.11 4.79
N GLU A 68 -9.07 -7.81 5.41
CA GLU A 68 -8.27 -7.30 6.52
C GLU A 68 -6.81 -7.25 6.12
N TYR A 69 -6.18 -6.13 6.43
CA TYR A 69 -4.80 -5.80 6.11
C TYR A 69 -4.08 -5.36 7.36
N HIS A 70 -2.77 -5.53 7.40
CA HIS A 70 -1.94 -4.92 8.41
C HIS A 70 -1.16 -3.76 7.78
N ALA A 71 -1.30 -2.59 8.37
CA ALA A 71 -0.58 -1.38 7.98
C ALA A 71 0.35 -0.93 9.10
N ILE A 72 1.41 -0.20 8.73
CA ILE A 72 2.31 0.45 9.67
C ILE A 72 2.41 1.93 9.35
N LEU A 73 2.43 2.74 10.39
CA LEU A 73 2.80 4.14 10.38
C LEU A 73 4.14 4.29 11.11
N GLU A 74 5.18 4.60 10.36
CA GLU A 74 6.50 4.93 10.87
C GLU A 74 6.56 6.45 11.12
N LEU A 75 6.96 6.86 12.31
CA LEU A 75 6.99 8.25 12.75
C LEU A 75 8.44 8.67 12.98
N GLY A 76 9.00 9.48 12.10
CA GLY A 76 10.27 10.13 12.26
C GLY A 76 10.12 11.54 12.85
N ASP A 77 11.22 12.29 12.85
CA ASP A 77 11.23 13.68 13.29
C ASP A 77 10.58 14.60 12.25
N SER A 78 10.86 14.36 10.98
CA SER A 78 10.39 15.20 9.86
C SER A 78 9.48 14.46 8.89
N ILE A 79 9.62 13.16 8.79
CA ILE A 79 8.89 12.31 7.86
C ILE A 79 8.04 11.30 8.62
N SER A 80 6.78 11.15 8.25
CA SER A 80 6.01 9.97 8.55
C SER A 80 5.79 9.13 7.29
N LYS A 81 5.75 7.80 7.44
CA LYS A 81 5.48 6.88 6.34
C LYS A 81 4.39 5.90 6.73
N TYR A 82 3.37 5.79 5.88
CA TYR A 82 2.31 4.79 6.02
C TYR A 82 2.40 3.79 4.87
N GLU A 83 2.47 2.50 5.20
CA GLU A 83 2.54 1.41 4.22
C GLU A 83 1.97 0.09 4.74
N SER A 84 1.91 -0.93 3.86
CA SER A 84 1.62 -2.31 4.28
C SER A 84 2.69 -2.82 5.24
N TYR A 85 2.26 -3.41 6.37
CA TYR A 85 3.19 -4.00 7.33
C TYR A 85 4.01 -5.16 6.73
N GLY A 86 3.43 -5.89 5.77
CA GLY A 86 4.16 -6.91 5.00
C GLY A 86 5.31 -6.29 4.18
N SER A 87 5.08 -5.13 3.53
CA SER A 87 6.15 -4.40 2.82
C SER A 87 7.26 -3.99 3.76
N TYR A 88 6.91 -3.35 4.89
CA TYR A 88 7.88 -2.96 5.92
C TYR A 88 8.73 -4.15 6.40
N ARG A 89 8.11 -5.29 6.72
CA ARG A 89 8.83 -6.49 7.17
C ARG A 89 9.75 -7.06 6.10
N LEU A 90 9.28 -7.15 4.85
CA LEU A 90 10.09 -7.59 3.73
C LEU A 90 11.31 -6.67 3.57
N ASP A 91 11.07 -5.37 3.60
CA ASP A 91 12.09 -4.35 3.49
C ASP A 91 13.13 -4.46 4.60
N SER A 92 12.71 -4.66 5.85
CA SER A 92 13.60 -4.83 7.01
C SER A 92 14.52 -6.04 6.87
N VAL A 93 14.03 -7.14 6.29
CA VAL A 93 14.84 -8.36 6.07
C VAL A 93 15.79 -8.20 4.89
N LEU A 94 15.45 -7.34 3.91
CA LEU A 94 16.29 -7.08 2.74
C LEU A 94 17.37 -6.04 2.98
N VAL A 95 17.24 -5.22 4.04
CA VAL A 95 18.27 -4.23 4.40
C VAL A 95 19.62 -4.91 4.62
N GLY A 96 20.65 -4.41 3.93
CA GLY A 96 22.01 -4.91 4.03
C GLY A 96 22.32 -6.19 3.24
N LYS A 97 21.32 -6.83 2.61
CA LYS A 97 21.57 -7.95 1.70
C LYS A 97 22.06 -7.42 0.36
N GLN A 98 23.26 -7.86 -0.04
CA GLN A 98 23.85 -7.51 -1.33
C GLN A 98 23.49 -8.51 -2.42
N GLU A 99 23.40 -9.78 -2.06
CA GLU A 99 23.12 -10.88 -2.98
C GLU A 99 22.04 -11.80 -2.42
N MET A 100 21.21 -12.29 -3.31
CA MET A 100 20.12 -13.22 -3.01
C MET A 100 19.70 -13.89 -4.32
N THR A 101 19.26 -15.15 -4.24
CA THR A 101 18.66 -15.83 -5.39
C THR A 101 17.19 -15.46 -5.56
N LEU A 102 16.65 -15.67 -6.76
CA LEU A 102 15.22 -15.48 -7.03
C LEU A 102 14.36 -16.38 -6.14
N GLY A 103 14.77 -17.62 -5.89
CA GLY A 103 14.06 -18.55 -5.01
C GLY A 103 13.96 -18.04 -3.57
N GLU A 104 15.08 -17.54 -3.02
CA GLU A 104 15.10 -16.92 -1.68
C GLU A 104 14.24 -15.66 -1.61
N PHE A 105 14.34 -14.79 -2.63
CA PHE A 105 13.53 -13.57 -2.70
C PHE A 105 12.03 -13.88 -2.71
N PHE A 106 11.59 -14.83 -3.55
CA PHE A 106 10.18 -15.21 -3.63
C PHE A 106 9.69 -15.89 -2.34
N LYS A 107 10.53 -16.69 -1.68
CA LYS A 107 10.21 -17.28 -0.37
C LYS A 107 9.95 -16.18 0.67
N LEU A 108 10.81 -15.16 0.76
CA LEU A 108 10.61 -14.02 1.66
C LEU A 108 9.40 -13.18 1.26
N HIS A 109 9.22 -12.93 -0.03
CA HIS A 109 8.07 -12.20 -0.55
C HIS A 109 6.74 -12.89 -0.18
N ASN A 110 6.66 -14.22 -0.30
CA ASN A 110 5.49 -14.98 0.10
C ASN A 110 5.28 -14.96 1.62
N MET A 111 6.37 -15.09 2.39
CA MET A 111 6.32 -15.07 3.86
C MET A 111 5.81 -13.74 4.42
N TYR A 112 6.20 -12.62 3.80
CA TYR A 112 5.84 -11.27 4.25
C TYR A 112 4.77 -10.61 3.41
N SER A 113 4.29 -11.26 2.37
CA SER A 113 3.26 -10.85 1.41
C SER A 113 2.64 -9.47 1.67
N PRO A 114 3.01 -8.43 0.91
CA PRO A 114 2.41 -7.11 1.09
C PRO A 114 0.91 -7.15 0.80
N ASP A 115 0.10 -6.74 1.77
CA ASP A 115 -1.36 -6.70 1.65
C ASP A 115 -1.82 -5.70 0.57
N PHE A 116 -1.12 -4.57 0.50
CA PHE A 116 -1.31 -3.53 -0.50
C PHE A 116 0.06 -2.92 -0.87
N LYS A 117 0.12 -2.20 -2.00
CA LYS A 117 1.38 -1.70 -2.57
C LYS A 117 1.53 -0.19 -2.52
N GLU A 118 0.48 0.48 -2.12
CA GLU A 118 0.45 1.92 -1.92
C GLU A 118 1.21 2.27 -0.65
N PHE A 119 1.92 3.40 -0.69
CA PHE A 119 2.50 4.01 0.51
C PHE A 119 2.47 5.53 0.42
N LEU A 120 2.50 6.17 1.56
CA LEU A 120 2.47 7.62 1.69
C LEU A 120 3.68 8.09 2.49
N LEU A 121 4.21 9.24 2.09
CA LEU A 121 5.19 10.00 2.86
C LEU A 121 4.61 11.38 3.16
N GLU A 122 4.53 11.72 4.41
CA GLU A 122 4.22 13.07 4.84
C GLU A 122 5.48 13.75 5.37
N ASN A 123 5.84 14.87 4.75
CA ASN A 123 6.91 15.74 5.24
C ASN A 123 6.27 16.88 6.01
N ILE A 124 6.34 16.80 7.34
CA ILE A 124 5.71 17.73 8.27
C ILE A 124 6.28 19.14 8.07
N ASN A 125 7.60 19.26 7.93
CA ASN A 125 8.29 20.55 7.81
C ASN A 125 7.99 21.26 6.48
N ALA A 126 7.76 20.49 5.41
CA ALA A 126 7.46 21.02 4.10
C ALA A 126 5.95 21.13 3.80
N ASN A 127 5.09 20.74 4.73
CA ASN A 127 3.63 20.63 4.53
C ASN A 127 3.28 19.87 3.25
N LYS A 128 3.91 18.72 3.02
CA LYS A 128 3.84 18.00 1.76
C LYS A 128 3.57 16.53 1.96
N LEU A 129 2.55 16.03 1.27
CA LEU A 129 2.20 14.64 1.20
C LEU A 129 2.55 14.09 -0.18
N SER A 130 3.30 13.00 -0.21
CA SER A 130 3.63 12.25 -1.44
C SER A 130 2.97 10.88 -1.38
N TYR A 131 2.13 10.59 -2.35
CA TYR A 131 1.46 9.32 -2.51
C TYR A 131 2.12 8.51 -3.62
N TYR A 132 2.37 7.25 -3.35
CA TYR A 132 2.95 6.29 -4.28
C TYR A 132 2.00 5.11 -4.43
N GLY A 133 1.68 4.77 -5.65
CA GLY A 133 0.75 3.68 -5.94
C GLY A 133 1.06 2.98 -7.25
N ARG A 134 0.26 1.95 -7.54
CA ARG A 134 0.45 1.15 -8.74
C ARG A 134 -0.88 0.93 -9.45
N VAL A 135 -0.90 1.15 -10.75
CA VAL A 135 -2.01 0.79 -11.63
C VAL A 135 -1.51 -0.24 -12.64
N SER A 136 -2.02 -1.45 -12.59
CA SER A 136 -1.52 -2.59 -13.38
C SER A 136 -0.03 -2.85 -13.10
N ILE A 137 0.84 -2.59 -14.06
CA ILE A 137 2.29 -2.79 -13.96
C ILE A 137 3.05 -1.49 -13.70
N ASP A 138 2.42 -0.34 -13.88
CA ASP A 138 3.07 0.97 -13.83
C ASP A 138 3.01 1.57 -12.43
N ASN A 139 4.14 2.17 -12.01
CA ASN A 139 4.24 2.85 -10.72
C ASN A 139 3.99 4.35 -10.93
N TYR A 140 3.09 4.90 -10.12
CA TYR A 140 2.69 6.31 -10.16
C TYR A 140 3.00 6.99 -8.84
N MET A 141 3.23 8.29 -8.91
CA MET A 141 3.30 9.15 -7.74
C MET A 141 2.61 10.48 -8.00
N TYR A 142 1.99 11.02 -6.97
CA TYR A 142 1.55 12.40 -6.95
C TYR A 142 1.91 13.07 -5.63
N GLN A 143 1.90 14.39 -5.63
CA GLN A 143 2.17 15.19 -4.46
C GLN A 143 1.05 16.20 -4.29
N GLU A 144 0.65 16.40 -3.04
CA GLU A 144 -0.31 17.41 -2.64
C GLU A 144 0.19 18.08 -1.34
N GLU A 145 -0.37 19.23 -0.98
CA GLU A 145 -0.21 19.75 0.37
C GLU A 145 -0.86 18.80 1.36
N VAL A 146 -0.35 18.75 2.59
CA VAL A 146 -1.00 17.97 3.67
C VAL A 146 -2.42 18.52 3.81
N PRO A 147 -3.45 17.68 3.61
CA PRO A 147 -4.82 18.17 3.60
C PRO A 147 -5.22 18.68 4.98
N HIS A 148 -5.85 19.84 5.03
CA HIS A 148 -6.50 20.32 6.25
C HIS A 148 -7.81 19.57 6.46
N ILE A 149 -8.04 19.09 7.70
CA ILE A 149 -9.26 18.37 8.09
C ILE A 149 -9.89 19.13 9.25
N ASP A 150 -11.13 19.59 9.07
CA ASP A 150 -11.89 20.30 10.08
C ASP A 150 -12.54 19.30 11.06
N TRP A 151 -11.84 18.99 12.15
CA TRP A 151 -12.29 18.05 13.17
C TRP A 151 -13.20 18.70 14.20
N ALA A 152 -14.36 18.11 14.42
CA ALA A 152 -15.21 18.39 15.57
C ALA A 152 -14.81 17.45 16.72
N LEU A 153 -14.27 18.01 17.81
CA LEU A 153 -13.84 17.26 18.97
C LEU A 153 -15.05 16.88 19.86
N SER A 154 -14.97 15.73 20.55
CA SER A 154 -16.00 15.21 21.44
C SER A 154 -15.39 14.87 22.81
N ASP A 155 -16.21 14.91 23.84
CA ASP A 155 -15.82 14.50 25.20
C ASP A 155 -15.78 12.97 25.38
N SER A 156 -16.18 12.21 24.37
CA SER A 156 -16.15 10.75 24.42
C SER A 156 -14.72 10.24 24.50
N THR A 157 -14.47 9.28 25.38
CA THR A 157 -13.16 8.66 25.54
C THR A 157 -13.23 7.14 25.48
N LYS A 158 -12.14 6.52 25.07
CA LYS A 158 -11.92 5.06 25.19
C LYS A 158 -10.42 4.76 25.28
N GLU A 159 -10.09 3.58 25.77
CA GLU A 159 -8.71 3.10 25.79
C GLU A 159 -8.38 2.30 24.53
N ILE A 160 -7.23 2.59 23.90
CA ILE A 160 -6.70 1.84 22.75
C ILE A 160 -5.21 1.62 22.97
N CYS A 161 -4.74 0.39 22.92
CA CYS A 161 -3.33 0.04 23.17
C CYS A 161 -2.75 0.59 24.49
N GLY A 162 -3.57 0.75 25.53
CA GLY A 162 -3.16 1.31 26.81
C GLY A 162 -3.10 2.85 26.86
N TYR A 163 -3.56 3.53 25.80
CA TYR A 163 -3.66 4.99 25.75
C TYR A 163 -5.11 5.45 25.86
N LEU A 164 -5.36 6.45 26.70
CA LEU A 164 -6.64 7.15 26.71
C LEU A 164 -6.76 7.94 25.41
N CYS A 165 -7.83 7.69 24.66
CA CYS A 165 -8.10 8.35 23.39
C CYS A 165 -9.38 9.17 23.47
N HIS A 166 -9.39 10.31 22.79
CA HIS A 166 -10.52 11.22 22.62
C HIS A 166 -11.11 11.07 21.22
N GLN A 167 -12.42 11.23 21.11
CA GLN A 167 -13.13 11.12 19.84
C GLN A 167 -13.14 12.45 19.09
N ALA A 168 -13.04 12.36 17.78
CA ALA A 168 -13.30 13.47 16.87
C ALA A 168 -14.03 12.98 15.62
N THR A 169 -14.79 13.87 14.98
CA THR A 169 -15.51 13.58 13.73
C THR A 169 -15.19 14.63 12.67
N ALA A 170 -15.17 14.24 11.40
CA ALA A 170 -14.97 15.16 10.28
C ALA A 170 -15.58 14.59 9.00
N THR A 171 -15.87 15.47 8.05
CA THR A 171 -16.08 15.07 6.65
C THR A 171 -14.79 15.32 5.87
N PHE A 172 -14.25 14.27 5.27
CA PHE A 172 -13.02 14.36 4.52
C PHE A 172 -13.02 13.41 3.32
N ARG A 173 -12.67 13.92 2.13
CA ARG A 173 -12.61 13.15 0.87
C ARG A 173 -13.90 12.37 0.59
N GLY A 174 -15.05 13.04 0.73
CA GLY A 174 -16.38 12.47 0.45
C GLY A 174 -16.84 11.40 1.43
N ARG A 175 -16.23 11.32 2.63
CA ARG A 175 -16.59 10.39 3.70
C ARG A 175 -16.72 11.08 5.04
N ASN A 176 -17.66 10.63 5.86
CA ASN A 176 -17.75 11.00 7.27
C ASN A 176 -16.87 10.07 8.09
N TRP A 177 -15.96 10.65 8.86
CA TRP A 177 -14.98 9.96 9.67
C TRP A 177 -15.27 10.10 11.15
N ILE A 178 -15.04 9.04 11.90
CA ILE A 178 -14.96 9.02 13.36
C ILE A 178 -13.53 8.59 13.69
N ALA A 179 -12.76 9.44 14.35
CA ALA A 179 -11.38 9.18 14.73
C ALA A 179 -11.21 9.19 16.26
N TRP A 180 -10.20 8.47 16.74
CA TRP A 180 -9.79 8.41 18.11
C TRP A 180 -8.29 8.68 18.20
N TYR A 181 -7.91 9.75 18.89
CA TYR A 181 -6.54 10.20 19.03
C TYR A 181 -6.13 10.24 20.51
N CYS A 182 -4.85 10.03 20.78
CA CYS A 182 -4.26 10.06 22.13
C CYS A 182 -3.24 11.20 22.26
N ASP A 183 -2.79 11.49 23.47
CA ASP A 183 -1.89 12.62 23.79
C ASP A 183 -0.43 12.45 23.31
N ILE A 184 -0.13 11.46 22.46
CA ILE A 184 1.18 11.39 21.81
C ILE A 184 1.28 12.58 20.83
N PRO A 185 2.30 13.48 20.97
CA PRO A 185 2.37 14.74 20.24
C PRO A 185 2.81 14.55 18.78
N LYS A 186 2.06 13.77 18.03
CA LYS A 186 2.20 13.51 16.59
C LYS A 186 0.83 13.64 15.95
N CYS A 187 0.62 14.76 15.24
CA CYS A 187 -0.68 15.12 14.64
C CYS A 187 -0.98 14.36 13.34
N VAL A 188 -0.69 13.08 13.31
CA VAL A 188 -0.83 12.20 12.15
C VAL A 188 -1.58 10.91 12.51
N GLY A 189 -1.97 10.16 11.50
CA GLY A 189 -2.70 8.91 11.65
C GLY A 189 -2.52 7.97 10.46
N PRO A 190 -3.33 6.92 10.37
CA PRO A 190 -3.29 6.02 9.24
C PRO A 190 -3.75 6.75 7.97
N TRP A 191 -3.17 6.36 6.84
CA TRP A 191 -3.44 6.91 5.52
C TRP A 191 -3.18 8.42 5.48
N LYS A 192 -4.15 9.27 5.15
CA LYS A 192 -4.05 10.74 5.07
C LYS A 192 -4.71 11.46 6.25
N LEU A 193 -5.11 10.71 7.26
CA LEU A 193 -5.76 11.31 8.42
C LEU A 193 -4.72 12.01 9.29
N ASN A 194 -4.95 13.30 9.56
CA ASN A 194 -4.01 14.16 10.27
C ASN A 194 -4.75 15.31 10.98
N GLY A 195 -4.01 16.19 11.65
CA GLY A 195 -4.50 17.46 12.17
C GLY A 195 -5.20 17.40 13.53
N LEU A 196 -5.38 16.23 14.15
CA LEU A 196 -5.81 16.12 15.53
C LEU A 196 -4.66 16.44 16.51
N PRO A 197 -4.92 16.87 17.74
CA PRO A 197 -3.87 17.27 18.69
C PRO A 197 -3.07 16.07 19.24
N GLY A 198 -2.97 14.97 18.51
CA GLY A 198 -2.22 13.80 18.87
C GLY A 198 -2.33 12.68 17.84
N LEU A 199 -1.69 11.54 18.16
CA LEU A 199 -1.64 10.38 17.26
C LEU A 199 -3.01 9.71 17.15
N ILE A 200 -3.49 9.50 15.93
CA ILE A 200 -4.76 8.83 15.67
C ILE A 200 -4.55 7.31 15.77
N LEU A 201 -5.11 6.70 16.81
CA LEU A 201 -5.00 5.25 17.04
C LEU A 201 -6.14 4.44 16.44
N ALA A 202 -7.28 5.05 16.16
CA ALA A 202 -8.33 4.40 15.39
C ALA A 202 -9.09 5.42 14.56
N ALA A 203 -9.59 4.97 13.42
CA ALA A 203 -10.48 5.75 12.58
C ALA A 203 -11.40 4.81 11.80
N GLU A 204 -12.63 5.24 11.60
CA GLU A 204 -13.59 4.49 10.78
C GLU A 204 -14.48 5.45 10.01
N THR A 205 -14.95 5.00 8.86
CA THR A 205 -16.00 5.72 8.14
C THR A 205 -17.36 5.40 8.77
N GLU A 206 -18.30 6.34 8.72
CA GLU A 206 -19.65 6.17 9.29
C GLU A 206 -20.36 4.95 8.71
N ASP A 207 -20.17 4.66 7.43
CA ASP A 207 -20.68 3.49 6.73
C ASP A 207 -19.94 2.17 7.05
N LYS A 208 -18.89 2.23 7.89
CA LYS A 208 -18.02 1.11 8.25
C LYS A 208 -17.33 0.42 7.07
N GLU A 209 -17.30 1.04 5.89
CA GLU A 209 -16.54 0.52 4.75
C GLU A 209 -15.04 0.44 5.06
N HIS A 210 -14.51 1.41 5.81
CA HIS A 210 -13.11 1.46 6.21
C HIS A 210 -12.97 1.58 7.72
N THR A 211 -12.16 0.73 8.32
CA THR A 211 -11.89 0.75 9.75
C THR A 211 -10.40 0.53 10.00
N PHE A 212 -9.74 1.49 10.63
CA PHE A 212 -8.37 1.40 11.12
C PHE A 212 -8.40 1.24 12.64
N SER A 213 -7.67 0.29 13.19
CA SER A 213 -7.55 0.08 14.63
C SER A 213 -6.11 -0.23 14.98
N ALA A 214 -5.47 0.61 15.78
CA ALA A 214 -4.12 0.34 16.27
C ALA A 214 -4.12 -0.95 17.11
N ILE A 215 -3.15 -1.81 16.83
CA ILE A 215 -2.90 -3.06 17.55
C ILE A 215 -1.57 -3.02 18.29
N SER A 216 -0.69 -2.08 17.96
CA SER A 216 0.59 -1.89 18.64
C SER A 216 1.09 -0.46 18.42
N VAL A 217 1.59 0.15 19.50
CA VAL A 217 2.37 1.39 19.47
C VAL A 217 3.69 1.12 20.18
N ARG A 218 4.81 1.40 19.53
CA ARG A 218 6.13 1.09 20.08
C ARG A 218 7.18 2.13 19.71
N LYS A 219 8.21 2.30 20.53
CA LYS A 219 9.42 3.03 20.17
C LYS A 219 10.18 2.30 19.06
N SER A 220 10.83 3.03 18.21
CA SER A 220 11.64 2.50 17.09
C SER A 220 12.90 3.33 16.90
N SER A 221 13.85 2.78 16.16
CA SER A 221 15.02 3.47 15.61
C SER A 221 15.33 2.97 14.21
N SER A 222 14.33 2.36 13.55
CA SER A 222 14.47 1.81 12.21
C SER A 222 14.58 2.93 11.18
N PRO A 223 15.38 2.77 10.11
CA PRO A 223 15.43 3.74 9.03
C PRO A 223 14.11 3.77 8.26
N ILE A 224 13.57 4.95 8.03
CA ILE A 224 12.45 5.15 7.10
C ILE A 224 13.04 5.19 5.70
N THR A 225 12.62 4.24 4.86
CA THR A 225 13.19 4.06 3.53
C THR A 225 12.16 4.17 2.42
N VAL A 226 12.61 4.59 1.23
CA VAL A 226 11.82 4.56 0.00
C VAL A 226 12.60 3.83 -1.09
N ASN A 227 11.87 3.14 -1.96
CA ASN A 227 12.50 2.49 -3.11
C ASN A 227 12.96 3.56 -4.12
N ASP A 228 14.23 3.45 -4.52
CA ASP A 228 14.83 4.28 -5.57
C ASP A 228 14.45 3.68 -6.95
N LYS A 229 13.27 3.99 -7.40
CA LYS A 229 12.74 3.56 -8.71
C LYS A 229 12.00 4.70 -9.39
N GLU A 230 11.83 4.57 -10.68
CA GLU A 230 11.05 5.54 -11.46
C GLU A 230 9.55 5.43 -11.18
N TYR A 231 8.92 6.59 -11.07
CA TYR A 231 7.48 6.75 -10.93
C TYR A 231 6.96 7.73 -11.97
N PHE A 232 5.87 7.39 -12.62
CA PHE A 232 5.14 8.34 -13.45
C PHE A 232 4.47 9.38 -12.55
N LYS A 233 4.84 10.65 -12.76
CA LYS A 233 4.21 11.77 -12.04
C LYS A 233 2.81 12.01 -12.60
N THR A 234 1.84 12.18 -11.69
CA THR A 234 0.43 12.41 -12.05
C THR A 234 -0.23 13.34 -11.03
N THR A 235 -1.53 13.55 -11.15
CA THR A 235 -2.35 14.20 -10.12
C THR A 235 -3.16 13.12 -9.36
N ARG A 236 -3.68 13.49 -8.20
CA ARG A 236 -4.55 12.64 -7.39
C ARG A 236 -5.76 12.16 -8.19
N GLU A 237 -6.42 13.07 -8.87
CA GLU A 237 -7.64 12.83 -9.66
C GLU A 237 -7.36 11.83 -10.79
N HIS A 238 -6.29 12.06 -11.56
CA HIS A 238 -5.91 11.16 -12.65
C HIS A 238 -5.50 9.77 -12.13
N PHE A 239 -4.78 9.70 -11.01
CA PHE A 239 -4.42 8.42 -10.39
C PHE A 239 -5.66 7.65 -9.96
N ASN A 240 -6.59 8.30 -9.22
CA ASN A 240 -7.81 7.68 -8.72
C ASN A 240 -8.68 7.18 -9.87
N GLN A 241 -8.83 7.98 -10.94
CA GLN A 241 -9.58 7.59 -12.14
C GLN A 241 -8.94 6.38 -12.83
N ALA A 242 -7.62 6.42 -13.05
CA ALA A 242 -6.90 5.30 -13.70
C ALA A 242 -7.00 4.01 -12.87
N LEU A 243 -6.93 4.11 -11.54
CA LEU A 243 -7.08 2.97 -10.64
C LEU A 243 -8.52 2.42 -10.68
N ALA A 244 -9.54 3.28 -10.64
CA ALA A 244 -10.93 2.88 -10.74
C ALA A 244 -11.22 2.17 -12.07
N ASP A 245 -10.75 2.72 -13.19
CA ASP A 245 -10.89 2.12 -14.53
C ASP A 245 -10.22 0.74 -14.58
N TYR A 246 -9.00 0.63 -14.08
CA TYR A 246 -8.29 -0.65 -14.02
C TYR A 246 -9.03 -1.67 -13.15
N LYS A 247 -9.49 -1.29 -11.97
CA LYS A 247 -10.21 -2.18 -11.05
C LYS A 247 -11.56 -2.64 -11.62
N SER A 248 -12.24 -1.79 -12.37
CA SER A 248 -13.52 -2.12 -13.02
C SER A 248 -13.36 -3.10 -14.19
N ASN A 249 -12.25 -3.01 -14.94
CA ASN A 249 -11.99 -3.83 -16.11
C ASN A 249 -10.50 -4.02 -16.39
N PRO A 250 -9.79 -4.85 -15.62
CA PRO A 250 -8.35 -5.07 -15.82
C PRO A 250 -8.01 -5.66 -17.19
N ALA A 251 -8.94 -6.38 -17.81
CA ALA A 251 -8.76 -6.94 -19.16
C ALA A 251 -8.51 -5.86 -20.22
N LYS A 252 -9.05 -4.65 -20.06
CA LYS A 252 -8.86 -3.52 -20.97
C LYS A 252 -7.39 -3.08 -20.99
N SER A 253 -6.74 -3.02 -19.84
CA SER A 253 -5.33 -2.62 -19.71
C SER A 253 -4.39 -3.65 -20.36
N TRP A 254 -4.75 -4.92 -20.31
CA TRP A 254 -3.95 -5.99 -20.91
C TRP A 254 -4.10 -6.08 -22.43
N LYS A 255 -5.28 -5.76 -22.97
CA LYS A 255 -5.59 -5.95 -24.40
C LYS A 255 -4.61 -5.23 -25.33
N ASN A 256 -4.12 -4.07 -24.92
CA ASN A 256 -3.19 -3.22 -25.68
C ASN A 256 -1.73 -3.32 -25.19
N SER A 257 -1.45 -4.19 -24.24
CA SER A 257 -0.11 -4.38 -23.69
C SER A 257 0.71 -5.35 -24.55
N PRO A 258 2.01 -5.12 -24.74
CA PRO A 258 2.93 -6.11 -25.31
C PRO A 258 2.95 -7.45 -24.56
N LEU A 259 2.48 -7.43 -23.31
CA LEU A 259 2.38 -8.59 -22.41
C LEU A 259 0.99 -9.25 -22.44
N ALA A 260 0.11 -8.85 -23.38
CA ALA A 260 -1.20 -9.48 -23.53
C ALA A 260 -1.04 -11.00 -23.71
N PRO A 261 -1.78 -11.83 -22.98
CA PRO A 261 -1.69 -13.27 -23.10
C PRO A 261 -2.07 -13.71 -24.52
N LYS A 262 -1.24 -14.61 -25.07
CA LYS A 262 -1.45 -15.19 -26.39
C LYS A 262 -1.52 -16.71 -26.26
N ASP A 263 -2.30 -17.34 -27.11
CA ASP A 263 -2.32 -18.78 -27.23
C ASP A 263 -1.00 -19.33 -27.86
N MET A 264 -0.88 -20.64 -27.96
CA MET A 264 0.30 -21.29 -28.54
C MET A 264 0.58 -20.90 -30.01
N ASN A 265 -0.43 -20.34 -30.67
CA ASN A 265 -0.32 -19.87 -32.09
C ASN A 265 -0.05 -18.36 -32.16
N GLY A 266 0.19 -17.69 -31.02
CA GLY A 266 0.44 -16.25 -30.93
C GLY A 266 -0.80 -15.36 -31.06
N LYS A 267 -2.01 -15.93 -31.09
CA LYS A 267 -3.26 -15.20 -31.17
C LYS A 267 -3.64 -14.65 -29.79
N PRO A 268 -4.09 -13.39 -29.68
CA PRO A 268 -4.51 -12.83 -28.41
C PRO A 268 -5.62 -13.67 -27.75
N MET A 269 -5.41 -14.04 -26.49
CA MET A 269 -6.43 -14.72 -25.71
C MET A 269 -7.47 -13.73 -25.22
N THR A 270 -8.73 -14.17 -25.19
CA THR A 270 -9.81 -13.40 -24.59
C THR A 270 -9.69 -13.47 -23.07
N ILE A 271 -9.45 -12.34 -22.44
CA ILE A 271 -9.42 -12.22 -20.98
C ILE A 271 -10.86 -11.94 -20.51
N PRO A 272 -11.42 -12.75 -19.59
CA PRO A 272 -12.76 -12.50 -19.05
C PRO A 272 -12.82 -11.14 -18.37
N LYS A 273 -13.89 -10.39 -18.59
CA LYS A 273 -14.18 -9.18 -17.81
C LYS A 273 -14.46 -9.59 -16.37
N ARG A 274 -13.64 -9.11 -15.45
CA ARG A 274 -13.80 -9.34 -14.02
C ARG A 274 -13.53 -8.05 -13.28
N LYS A 275 -14.44 -7.64 -12.40
CA LYS A 275 -14.21 -6.56 -11.47
C LYS A 275 -13.25 -7.05 -10.38
N LEU A 276 -12.25 -6.25 -10.05
CA LEU A 276 -11.36 -6.49 -8.91
C LEU A 276 -11.92 -5.82 -7.67
N PHE A 277 -11.55 -6.33 -6.51
CA PHE A 277 -11.82 -5.70 -5.23
C PHE A 277 -11.36 -4.23 -5.25
N TYR A 278 -12.30 -3.33 -4.96
CA TYR A 278 -12.04 -1.90 -4.96
C TYR A 278 -13.07 -1.15 -4.11
N SER A 279 -12.63 -0.66 -2.97
CA SER A 279 -13.34 0.28 -2.13
C SER A 279 -12.40 1.46 -1.90
N PRO A 280 -12.55 2.58 -2.64
CA PRO A 280 -11.65 3.71 -2.53
C PRO A 280 -11.86 4.44 -1.20
N LEU A 281 -10.75 4.85 -0.56
CA LEU A 281 -10.77 5.71 0.63
C LEU A 281 -11.29 7.12 0.30
N GLU A 282 -11.11 7.57 -0.93
CA GLU A 282 -11.59 8.88 -1.43
C GLU A 282 -12.76 8.66 -2.40
N LYS A 283 -13.86 9.39 -2.17
CA LYS A 283 -15.05 9.41 -3.05
C LYS A 283 -15.12 10.68 -3.91
N GLU A 284 -14.14 11.60 -3.75
CA GLU A 284 -14.01 12.86 -4.47
C GLU A 284 -12.65 12.96 -5.20
#